data_0097c7b1f92d907627a75659a13fc3cf
#
_entry.id   0097c7b1f92d907627a75659a13fc3cf
#
_cell.length_a   1.000
_cell.length_b   1.000
_cell.length_c   1.000
_cell.angle_alpha   90.00
_cell.angle_beta   90.00
_cell.angle_gamma   90.00
#
_symmetry.space_group_name_H-M   'P 1'
#
loop_
_entity.id
_entity.type
_entity.pdbx_description
1 polymer ?
#
loop_
_entity_poly.entity_id
_entity_poly.type
_entity_poly.pdbx_seq_one_letter_code
_entity_poly.pdbx_strand_id
1 'polypeptide(L)'
;IITRLFILGALIALLPAGVAAQQLDARQRNAETVVADGLAQLPAATPAVFNEVMGELAATGSAGVEMIAGMLTPADKGKNATLEYALNGITAYATAPGNEALCADVRKGLVRAIERCADNANRAFLFSQLQLCSAAEDAAWILPYLDDSYLADYAIRALISTPGTEPVLLAEARKEGLAAERKRALAYAFAEKRMTQAEPLLLGWLGGADARTAEQIYN
;
A
#
# COMPACT_ATOMS: atom_id res chain seq x y z
N ILE A 1 29.59 -66.13 1.11
CA ILE A 1 28.96 -64.94 0.42
C ILE A 1 28.33 -64.09 1.52
N ILE A 2 29.01 -62.99 1.90
CA ILE A 2 28.61 -62.09 2.98
C ILE A 2 28.00 -60.85 2.35
N THR A 3 26.69 -60.69 2.52
CA THR A 3 25.91 -59.51 2.06
C THR A 3 26.04 -58.40 3.12
N ARG A 4 26.74 -57.32 2.83
CA ARG A 4 26.80 -56.10 3.67
C ARG A 4 25.60 -55.22 3.38
N LEU A 5 24.72 -55.07 4.38
CA LEU A 5 23.59 -54.15 4.38
C LEU A 5 24.11 -52.75 4.81
N PHE A 6 24.11 -51.78 3.88
CA PHE A 6 24.38 -50.39 4.20
C PHE A 6 23.08 -49.74 4.69
N ILE A 7 23.01 -49.44 5.97
CA ILE A 7 21.97 -48.58 6.55
C ILE A 7 22.44 -47.13 6.37
N LEU A 8 21.78 -46.43 5.43
CA LEU A 8 21.99 -45.00 5.23
C LEU A 8 21.11 -44.26 6.27
N GLY A 9 21.68 -43.87 7.40
CA GLY A 9 21.03 -43.08 8.40
C GLY A 9 20.84 -41.64 7.90
N ALA A 10 19.61 -41.25 7.59
CA ALA A 10 19.27 -39.86 7.35
C ALA A 10 19.37 -39.06 8.65
N LEU A 11 20.41 -38.27 8.81
CA LEU A 11 20.57 -37.33 9.92
C LEU A 11 19.67 -36.12 9.64
N ILE A 12 18.45 -36.14 10.15
CA ILE A 12 17.57 -34.94 10.16
C ILE A 12 18.16 -34.03 11.24
N ALA A 13 18.92 -33.01 10.82
CA ALA A 13 19.36 -31.94 11.71
C ALA A 13 18.13 -31.10 12.14
N LEU A 14 17.59 -31.41 13.31
CA LEU A 14 16.67 -30.51 14.01
C LEU A 14 17.47 -29.25 14.40
N LEU A 15 17.32 -28.18 13.62
CA LEU A 15 17.79 -26.86 14.03
C LEU A 15 16.96 -26.45 15.28
N PRO A 16 17.60 -26.10 16.39
CA PRO A 16 16.85 -25.69 17.58
C PRO A 16 16.07 -24.41 17.28
N ALA A 17 14.79 -24.37 17.70
CA ALA A 17 13.91 -23.24 17.51
C ALA A 17 14.50 -21.88 17.94
N GLY A 18 15.47 -21.88 18.85
CA GLY A 18 16.22 -20.71 19.29
C GLY A 18 17.08 -20.05 18.20
N VAL A 19 17.60 -20.81 17.22
CA VAL A 19 18.42 -20.25 16.13
C VAL A 19 17.56 -19.46 15.13
N ALA A 20 16.35 -19.94 14.85
CA ALA A 20 15.40 -19.24 13.99
C ALA A 20 14.91 -17.92 14.64
N ALA A 21 14.64 -17.95 15.94
CA ALA A 21 14.26 -16.76 16.71
C ALA A 21 15.40 -15.72 16.77
N GLN A 22 16.64 -16.16 16.95
CA GLN A 22 17.81 -15.26 16.94
C GLN A 22 18.09 -14.66 15.56
N GLN A 23 17.84 -15.39 14.46
CA GLN A 23 18.00 -14.86 13.11
C GLN A 23 16.92 -13.84 12.75
N LEU A 24 15.66 -14.03 13.21
CA LEU A 24 14.57 -13.06 13.07
C LEU A 24 14.88 -11.77 13.85
N ASP A 25 15.34 -11.91 15.08
CA ASP A 25 15.70 -10.78 15.94
C ASP A 25 16.92 -10.00 15.39
N ALA A 26 17.91 -10.68 14.81
CA ALA A 26 19.05 -10.03 14.15
C ALA A 26 18.65 -9.28 12.87
N ARG A 27 17.71 -9.82 12.07
CA ARG A 27 17.17 -9.13 10.89
C ARG A 27 16.35 -7.90 11.27
N GLN A 28 15.57 -7.98 12.32
CA GLN A 28 14.76 -6.87 12.81
C GLN A 28 15.65 -5.74 13.35
N ARG A 29 16.70 -6.07 14.12
CA ARG A 29 17.70 -5.08 14.59
C ARG A 29 18.45 -4.42 13.43
N ASN A 30 18.75 -5.15 12.36
CA ASN A 30 19.35 -4.57 11.15
C ASN A 30 18.39 -3.56 10.49
N ALA A 31 17.12 -3.88 10.35
CA ALA A 31 16.13 -2.96 9.77
C ALA A 31 15.98 -1.69 10.63
N GLU A 32 15.92 -1.83 11.96
CA GLU A 32 15.85 -0.69 12.89
C GLU A 32 17.09 0.23 12.75
N THR A 33 18.28 -0.35 12.67
CA THR A 33 19.50 0.42 12.48
C THR A 33 19.51 1.16 11.13
N VAL A 34 19.16 0.46 10.03
CA VAL A 34 19.10 1.08 8.70
C VAL A 34 18.07 2.21 8.66
N VAL A 35 16.91 2.02 9.28
CA VAL A 35 15.88 3.08 9.37
C VAL A 35 16.38 4.28 10.17
N ALA A 36 17.00 4.06 11.33
CA ALA A 36 17.53 5.15 12.17
C ALA A 36 18.63 5.93 11.45
N ASP A 37 19.59 5.24 10.85
CA ASP A 37 20.70 5.84 10.11
C ASP A 37 20.22 6.58 8.85
N GLY A 38 19.27 5.99 8.12
CA GLY A 38 18.67 6.61 6.95
C GLY A 38 17.90 7.90 7.29
N LEU A 39 17.06 7.87 8.33
CA LEU A 39 16.31 9.05 8.77
C LEU A 39 17.24 10.18 9.25
N ALA A 40 18.37 9.86 9.88
CA ALA A 40 19.36 10.84 10.34
C ALA A 40 20.05 11.58 9.18
N GLN A 41 20.06 11.02 7.97
CA GLN A 41 20.64 11.61 6.77
C GLN A 41 19.65 12.46 5.95
N LEU A 42 18.40 12.59 6.41
CA LEU A 42 17.36 13.34 5.71
C LEU A 42 17.13 14.74 6.32
N PRO A 43 16.86 15.77 5.48
CA PRO A 43 16.77 15.69 4.02
C PRO A 43 18.15 15.51 3.37
N ALA A 44 18.20 14.72 2.31
CA ALA A 44 19.45 14.40 1.61
C ALA A 44 20.05 15.65 0.94
N ALA A 45 21.37 15.80 1.07
CA ALA A 45 22.09 16.99 0.57
C ALA A 45 22.22 17.00 -0.97
N THR A 46 22.20 15.82 -1.61
CA THR A 46 22.35 15.68 -3.07
C THR A 46 21.45 14.56 -3.61
N PRO A 47 21.12 14.56 -4.92
CA PRO A 47 20.38 13.45 -5.54
C PRO A 47 21.07 12.10 -5.41
N ALA A 48 22.40 12.06 -5.40
CA ALA A 48 23.16 10.82 -5.23
C ALA A 48 22.94 10.23 -3.83
N VAL A 49 23.09 11.05 -2.78
CA VAL A 49 22.82 10.65 -1.39
C VAL A 49 21.34 10.27 -1.21
N PHE A 50 20.42 11.01 -1.85
CA PHE A 50 19.01 10.66 -1.83
C PHE A 50 18.77 9.24 -2.35
N ASN A 51 19.29 8.91 -3.53
CA ASN A 51 19.11 7.60 -4.14
C ASN A 51 19.73 6.48 -3.31
N GLU A 52 20.90 6.71 -2.72
CA GLU A 52 21.56 5.76 -1.82
C GLU A 52 20.70 5.48 -0.58
N VAL A 53 20.32 6.53 0.15
CA VAL A 53 19.51 6.42 1.36
C VAL A 53 18.14 5.78 1.07
N MET A 54 17.45 6.19 0.00
CA MET A 54 16.16 5.61 -0.37
C MET A 54 16.29 4.15 -0.79
N GLY A 55 17.38 3.77 -1.46
CA GLY A 55 17.67 2.38 -1.80
C GLY A 55 17.87 1.51 -0.58
N GLU A 56 18.63 1.97 0.41
CA GLU A 56 18.85 1.26 1.67
C GLU A 56 17.56 1.13 2.49
N LEU A 57 16.79 2.22 2.60
CA LEU A 57 15.50 2.22 3.29
C LEU A 57 14.49 1.30 2.59
N ALA A 58 14.38 1.34 1.26
CA ALA A 58 13.50 0.46 0.50
C ALA A 58 13.89 -1.01 0.65
N ALA A 59 15.19 -1.32 0.73
CA ALA A 59 15.70 -2.68 0.95
C ALA A 59 15.28 -3.27 2.31
N THR A 60 14.85 -2.46 3.29
CA THR A 60 14.26 -2.96 4.54
C THR A 60 12.86 -3.55 4.33
N GLY A 61 12.26 -3.34 3.15
CA GLY A 61 10.97 -3.90 2.75
C GLY A 61 9.80 -3.41 3.60
N SER A 62 8.79 -4.28 3.77
CA SER A 62 7.59 -3.95 4.53
C SER A 62 7.87 -3.56 5.98
N ALA A 63 8.89 -4.16 6.61
CA ALA A 63 9.22 -3.89 8.00
C ALA A 63 9.70 -2.44 8.21
N GLY A 64 10.58 -1.92 7.35
CA GLY A 64 11.05 -0.55 7.45
C GLY A 64 9.95 0.47 7.17
N VAL A 65 9.08 0.21 6.18
CA VAL A 65 7.91 1.06 5.91
C VAL A 65 6.98 1.11 7.12
N GLU A 66 6.67 -0.04 7.74
CA GLU A 66 5.84 -0.12 8.94
C GLU A 66 6.47 0.62 10.14
N MET A 67 7.79 0.51 10.32
CA MET A 67 8.53 1.22 11.36
C MET A 67 8.44 2.74 11.17
N ILE A 68 8.74 3.24 9.97
CA ILE A 68 8.71 4.69 9.69
C ILE A 68 7.28 5.23 9.82
N ALA A 69 6.28 4.52 9.28
CA ALA A 69 4.89 4.91 9.40
C ALA A 69 4.39 4.88 10.85
N GLY A 70 4.88 3.93 11.65
CA GLY A 70 4.58 3.85 13.09
C GLY A 70 5.12 5.00 13.94
N MET A 71 6.08 5.77 13.41
CA MET A 71 6.62 6.99 14.04
C MET A 71 5.78 8.23 13.72
N LEU A 72 4.84 8.17 12.77
CA LEU A 72 3.98 9.30 12.43
C LEU A 72 3.13 9.69 13.65
N THR A 73 3.21 10.95 14.01
CA THR A 73 2.39 11.54 15.06
C THR A 73 1.12 12.16 14.44
N PRO A 74 0.01 12.34 15.20
CA PRO A 74 -1.16 13.04 14.71
C PRO A 74 -0.79 14.39 14.09
N ALA A 75 -1.42 14.75 12.97
CA ALA A 75 -1.04 15.90 12.17
C ALA A 75 -1.06 17.25 12.93
N ASP A 76 -1.90 17.36 13.99
CA ASP A 76 -1.99 18.53 14.85
C ASP A 76 -0.89 18.60 15.92
N LYS A 77 -0.14 17.51 16.15
CA LYS A 77 0.85 17.38 17.25
C LYS A 77 2.27 17.13 16.77
N GLY A 78 2.46 16.82 15.49
CA GLY A 78 3.70 16.23 15.02
C GLY A 78 4.51 17.06 14.04
N LYS A 79 5.77 16.66 13.92
CA LYS A 79 6.70 17.11 12.91
C LYS A 79 7.00 15.92 11.99
N ASN A 80 6.03 15.52 11.17
CA ASN A 80 6.12 14.35 10.31
C ASN A 80 6.98 14.55 9.05
N ALA A 81 7.43 15.79 8.76
CA ALA A 81 8.05 16.13 7.48
C ALA A 81 9.19 15.19 7.05
N THR A 82 10.07 14.80 7.98
CA THR A 82 11.17 13.86 7.65
C THR A 82 10.64 12.45 7.38
N LEU A 83 9.63 11.99 8.13
CA LEU A 83 9.03 10.67 7.96
C LEU A 83 8.23 10.59 6.66
N GLU A 84 7.46 11.63 6.36
CA GLU A 84 6.72 11.76 5.09
C GLU A 84 7.68 11.84 3.90
N TYR A 85 8.76 12.59 4.02
CA TYR A 85 9.81 12.65 3.00
C TYR A 85 10.46 11.29 2.76
N ALA A 86 10.76 10.54 3.83
CA ALA A 86 11.31 9.19 3.73
C ALA A 86 10.33 8.23 3.06
N LEU A 87 9.07 8.17 3.51
CA LEU A 87 8.05 7.29 2.93
C LEU A 87 7.77 7.61 1.46
N ASN A 88 7.70 8.89 1.10
CA ASN A 88 7.57 9.31 -0.29
C ASN A 88 8.79 8.90 -1.12
N GLY A 89 9.99 9.14 -0.62
CA GLY A 89 11.23 8.77 -1.30
C GLY A 89 11.39 7.27 -1.49
N ILE A 90 11.08 6.47 -0.47
CA ILE A 90 11.06 4.99 -0.54
C ILE A 90 10.09 4.52 -1.64
N THR A 91 8.88 5.06 -1.65
CA THR A 91 7.85 4.69 -2.63
C THR A 91 8.28 5.07 -4.05
N ALA A 92 8.77 6.30 -4.23
CA ALA A 92 9.28 6.77 -5.53
C ALA A 92 10.46 5.92 -6.02
N TYR A 93 11.39 5.55 -5.14
CA TYR A 93 12.52 4.67 -5.47
C TYR A 93 12.03 3.26 -5.86
N ALA A 94 11.12 2.70 -5.09
CA ALA A 94 10.60 1.35 -5.32
C ALA A 94 9.77 1.23 -6.61
N THR A 95 9.14 2.32 -7.07
CA THR A 95 8.36 2.34 -8.32
C THR A 95 9.21 2.57 -9.58
N ALA A 96 10.52 2.79 -9.43
CA ALA A 96 11.41 2.89 -10.57
C ALA A 96 11.52 1.55 -11.33
N PRO A 97 11.67 1.57 -12.67
CA PRO A 97 11.81 0.36 -13.47
C PRO A 97 12.95 -0.53 -12.95
N GLY A 98 12.70 -1.82 -12.84
CA GLY A 98 13.66 -2.81 -12.32
C GLY A 98 13.57 -3.06 -10.81
N ASN A 99 12.71 -2.35 -10.09
CA ASN A 99 12.50 -2.47 -8.65
C ASN A 99 11.17 -3.16 -8.27
N GLU A 100 10.59 -3.98 -9.15
CA GLU A 100 9.24 -4.56 -8.98
C GLU A 100 9.10 -5.36 -7.68
N ALA A 101 10.16 -6.09 -7.28
CA ALA A 101 10.17 -6.83 -6.02
C ALA A 101 10.15 -5.92 -4.80
N LEU A 102 10.92 -4.81 -4.82
CA LEU A 102 10.91 -3.78 -3.78
C LEU A 102 9.55 -3.09 -3.72
N CYS A 103 8.98 -2.77 -4.88
CA CYS A 103 7.64 -2.16 -4.98
C CYS A 103 6.59 -3.04 -4.28
N ALA A 104 6.60 -4.35 -4.52
CA ALA A 104 5.67 -5.27 -3.88
C ALA A 104 5.84 -5.33 -2.35
N ASP A 105 7.06 -5.25 -1.84
CA ASP A 105 7.31 -5.26 -0.41
C ASP A 105 7.00 -3.93 0.28
N VAL A 106 7.33 -2.79 -0.36
CA VAL A 106 6.93 -1.45 0.10
C VAL A 106 5.40 -1.34 0.15
N ARG A 107 4.70 -1.79 -0.88
CA ARG A 107 3.23 -1.85 -0.95
C ARG A 107 2.63 -2.60 0.23
N LYS A 108 3.13 -3.80 0.55
CA LYS A 108 2.69 -4.58 1.71
C LYS A 108 2.88 -3.81 3.02
N GLY A 109 4.00 -3.11 3.17
CA GLY A 109 4.27 -2.26 4.33
C GLY A 109 3.27 -1.10 4.44
N LEU A 110 2.94 -0.43 3.33
CA LEU A 110 1.95 0.65 3.29
C LEU A 110 0.54 0.16 3.65
N VAL A 111 0.11 -0.98 3.12
CA VAL A 111 -1.20 -1.58 3.46
C VAL A 111 -1.30 -1.81 4.98
N ARG A 112 -0.29 -2.46 5.58
CA ARG A 112 -0.28 -2.71 7.02
C ARG A 112 -0.18 -1.43 7.85
N ALA A 113 0.56 -0.44 7.36
CA ALA A 113 0.66 0.86 8.01
C ALA A 113 -0.69 1.59 8.02
N ILE A 114 -1.45 1.58 6.91
CA ILE A 114 -2.80 2.15 6.83
C ILE A 114 -3.75 1.45 7.81
N GLU A 115 -3.70 0.12 7.90
CA GLU A 115 -4.54 -0.65 8.83
C GLU A 115 -4.28 -0.29 10.31
N ARG A 116 -3.02 -0.05 10.67
CA ARG A 116 -2.60 0.22 12.05
C ARG A 116 -2.67 1.68 12.44
N CYS A 117 -2.65 2.59 11.47
CA CYS A 117 -2.66 4.02 11.72
C CYS A 117 -4.03 4.46 12.23
N ALA A 118 -4.08 5.13 13.39
CA ALA A 118 -5.32 5.64 13.96
C ALA A 118 -5.69 7.05 13.46
N ASP A 119 -4.71 7.85 13.04
CA ASP A 119 -4.91 9.23 12.59
C ASP A 119 -5.32 9.27 11.11
N ASN A 120 -6.45 9.88 10.80
CA ASN A 120 -6.98 9.91 9.44
C ASN A 120 -6.13 10.74 8.47
N ALA A 121 -5.47 11.80 8.93
CA ALA A 121 -4.60 12.59 8.05
C ALA A 121 -3.35 11.79 7.67
N ASN A 122 -2.75 11.07 8.60
CA ASN A 122 -1.64 10.17 8.32
C ASN A 122 -2.08 8.99 7.43
N ARG A 123 -3.29 8.43 7.64
CA ARG A 123 -3.85 7.40 6.75
C ARG A 123 -4.04 7.91 5.33
N ALA A 124 -4.54 9.13 5.17
CA ALA A 124 -4.70 9.78 3.87
C ALA A 124 -3.35 9.96 3.16
N PHE A 125 -2.32 10.39 3.90
CA PHE A 125 -0.96 10.47 3.39
C PHE A 125 -0.46 9.08 2.92
N LEU A 126 -0.63 8.04 3.74
CA LEU A 126 -0.22 6.67 3.39
C LEU A 126 -0.98 6.13 2.16
N PHE A 127 -2.28 6.44 2.02
CA PHE A 127 -3.04 6.14 0.79
C PHE A 127 -2.46 6.85 -0.43
N SER A 128 -1.99 8.10 -0.29
CA SER A 128 -1.34 8.82 -1.39
C SER A 128 -0.03 8.14 -1.81
N GLN A 129 0.70 7.51 -0.88
CA GLN A 129 1.84 6.68 -1.21
C GLN A 129 1.41 5.36 -1.87
N LEU A 130 0.39 4.69 -1.34
CA LEU A 130 -0.14 3.46 -1.91
C LEU A 130 -0.64 3.67 -3.36
N GLN A 131 -1.22 4.82 -3.68
CA GLN A 131 -1.63 5.19 -5.03
C GLN A 131 -0.52 5.01 -6.08
N LEU A 132 0.75 5.17 -5.69
CA LEU A 132 1.89 5.07 -6.60
C LEU A 132 2.31 3.62 -6.88
N CYS A 133 1.99 2.68 -5.99
CA CYS A 133 2.51 1.31 -6.04
C CYS A 133 1.45 0.22 -5.84
N SER A 134 0.15 0.58 -5.74
CA SER A 134 -0.93 -0.40 -5.58
C SER A 134 -1.06 -1.33 -6.81
N ALA A 135 -1.54 -2.54 -6.56
CA ALA A 135 -1.80 -3.55 -7.58
C ALA A 135 -3.29 -3.95 -7.60
N ALA A 136 -3.73 -4.58 -8.68
CA ALA A 136 -5.14 -4.96 -8.85
C ALA A 136 -5.69 -5.82 -7.69
N GLU A 137 -4.84 -6.62 -7.07
CA GLU A 137 -5.18 -7.45 -5.92
C GLU A 137 -5.54 -6.65 -4.66
N ASP A 138 -5.08 -5.40 -4.55
CA ASP A 138 -5.41 -4.54 -3.41
C ASP A 138 -6.83 -3.94 -3.51
N ALA A 139 -7.44 -4.00 -4.70
CA ALA A 139 -8.73 -3.35 -4.95
C ALA A 139 -9.82 -3.78 -3.96
N ALA A 140 -9.93 -5.08 -3.69
CA ALA A 140 -10.93 -5.60 -2.75
C ALA A 140 -10.72 -5.09 -1.31
N TRP A 141 -9.47 -4.88 -0.92
CA TRP A 141 -9.10 -4.32 0.38
C TRP A 141 -9.33 -2.81 0.44
N ILE A 142 -9.16 -2.08 -0.67
CA ILE A 142 -9.36 -0.62 -0.74
C ILE A 142 -10.85 -0.25 -0.75
N LEU A 143 -11.71 -1.04 -1.41
CA LEU A 143 -13.14 -0.73 -1.60
C LEU A 143 -13.91 -0.34 -0.32
N PRO A 144 -13.73 -0.98 0.87
CA PRO A 144 -14.40 -0.58 2.09
C PRO A 144 -14.16 0.87 2.52
N TYR A 145 -13.00 1.45 2.18
CA TYR A 145 -12.66 2.83 2.52
C TYR A 145 -13.46 3.87 1.73
N LEU A 146 -14.19 3.47 0.69
CA LEU A 146 -15.12 4.36 -0.02
C LEU A 146 -16.32 4.80 0.82
N ASP A 147 -16.57 4.12 1.95
CA ASP A 147 -17.62 4.51 2.92
C ASP A 147 -17.08 5.43 4.03
N ASP A 148 -15.78 5.65 4.10
CA ASP A 148 -15.17 6.56 5.06
C ASP A 148 -15.18 7.98 4.50
N SER A 149 -15.88 8.90 5.18
CA SER A 149 -16.05 10.28 4.71
C SER A 149 -14.75 11.08 4.56
N TYR A 150 -13.67 10.67 5.23
CA TYR A 150 -12.35 11.32 5.14
C TYR A 150 -11.45 10.63 4.10
N LEU A 151 -11.50 9.31 4.01
CA LEU A 151 -10.56 8.52 3.22
C LEU A 151 -11.07 8.15 1.82
N ALA A 152 -12.37 8.32 1.54
CA ALA A 152 -12.98 7.89 0.28
C ALA A 152 -12.28 8.47 -0.96
N ASP A 153 -11.92 9.75 -0.94
CA ASP A 153 -11.24 10.40 -2.07
C ASP A 153 -9.82 9.84 -2.30
N TYR A 154 -9.12 9.49 -1.25
CA TYR A 154 -7.77 8.87 -1.34
C TYR A 154 -7.88 7.42 -1.81
N ALA A 155 -8.84 6.67 -1.29
CA ALA A 155 -9.10 5.29 -1.68
C ALA A 155 -9.50 5.18 -3.16
N ILE A 156 -10.42 6.03 -3.64
CA ILE A 156 -10.84 5.98 -5.04
C ILE A 156 -9.70 6.37 -5.99
N ARG A 157 -8.86 7.34 -5.64
CA ARG A 157 -7.67 7.71 -6.43
C ARG A 157 -6.68 6.54 -6.53
N ALA A 158 -6.46 5.80 -5.46
CA ALA A 158 -5.64 4.59 -5.50
C ALA A 158 -6.22 3.57 -6.48
N LEU A 159 -7.55 3.32 -6.44
CA LEU A 159 -8.23 2.42 -7.39
C LEU A 159 -8.15 2.91 -8.84
N ILE A 160 -8.27 4.23 -9.08
CA ILE A 160 -8.16 4.83 -10.42
C ILE A 160 -6.76 4.63 -10.99
N SER A 161 -5.72 4.92 -10.19
CA SER A 161 -4.33 4.84 -10.63
C SER A 161 -3.86 3.40 -10.87
N THR A 162 -4.52 2.43 -10.24
CA THR A 162 -4.11 1.02 -10.32
C THR A 162 -4.64 0.37 -11.61
N PRO A 163 -3.75 -0.17 -12.46
CA PRO A 163 -4.17 -0.95 -13.62
C PRO A 163 -4.91 -2.24 -13.21
N GLY A 164 -5.90 -2.64 -14.02
CA GLY A 164 -6.62 -3.91 -13.81
C GLY A 164 -7.69 -3.90 -12.71
N THR A 165 -8.05 -2.74 -12.16
CA THR A 165 -9.14 -2.61 -11.16
C THR A 165 -10.54 -2.57 -11.78
N GLU A 166 -10.64 -2.38 -13.09
CA GLU A 166 -11.91 -2.21 -13.83
C GLU A 166 -12.95 -3.30 -13.54
N PRO A 167 -12.60 -4.61 -13.54
CA PRO A 167 -13.57 -5.66 -13.23
C PRO A 167 -14.11 -5.58 -11.80
N VAL A 168 -13.26 -5.18 -10.84
CA VAL A 168 -13.63 -5.05 -9.43
C VAL A 168 -14.55 -3.86 -9.24
N LEU A 169 -14.26 -2.72 -9.86
CA LEU A 169 -15.10 -1.53 -9.83
C LEU A 169 -16.48 -1.79 -10.45
N LEU A 170 -16.56 -2.50 -11.57
CA LEU A 170 -17.83 -2.89 -12.18
C LEU A 170 -18.62 -3.86 -11.32
N ALA A 171 -17.96 -4.83 -10.70
CA ALA A 171 -18.62 -5.76 -9.79
C ALA A 171 -19.20 -5.03 -8.57
N GLU A 172 -18.46 -4.07 -8.01
CA GLU A 172 -18.92 -3.23 -6.92
C GLU A 172 -20.16 -2.41 -7.32
N ALA A 173 -20.13 -1.78 -8.49
CA ALA A 173 -21.21 -0.93 -9.00
C ALA A 173 -22.52 -1.67 -9.27
N ARG A 174 -22.48 -3.00 -9.45
CA ARG A 174 -23.67 -3.85 -9.65
C ARG A 174 -24.36 -4.25 -8.36
N LYS A 175 -23.77 -3.94 -7.21
CA LYS A 175 -24.41 -4.24 -5.92
C LYS A 175 -25.63 -3.37 -5.70
N GLU A 176 -26.65 -3.95 -5.08
CA GLU A 176 -27.85 -3.20 -4.67
C GLU A 176 -27.57 -2.37 -3.40
N GLY A 177 -28.33 -1.29 -3.22
CA GLY A 177 -28.30 -0.51 -1.99
C GLY A 177 -27.04 0.33 -1.77
N LEU A 178 -26.24 0.60 -2.82
CA LEU A 178 -25.05 1.45 -2.70
C LEU A 178 -25.44 2.86 -2.23
N ALA A 179 -24.72 3.37 -1.23
CA ALA A 179 -24.83 4.73 -0.76
C ALA A 179 -24.50 5.75 -1.86
N ALA A 180 -25.06 6.95 -1.77
CA ALA A 180 -24.86 8.01 -2.77
C ALA A 180 -23.37 8.37 -2.91
N GLU A 181 -22.64 8.45 -1.79
CA GLU A 181 -21.21 8.73 -1.75
C GLU A 181 -20.40 7.68 -2.54
N ARG A 182 -20.71 6.39 -2.33
CA ARG A 182 -20.06 5.29 -3.04
C ARG A 182 -20.36 5.31 -4.53
N LYS A 183 -21.61 5.61 -4.92
CA LYS A 183 -21.98 5.79 -6.34
C LYS A 183 -21.21 6.93 -6.98
N ARG A 184 -21.05 8.07 -6.29
CA ARG A 184 -20.25 9.21 -6.77
C ARG A 184 -18.78 8.82 -6.97
N ALA A 185 -18.18 8.14 -5.99
CA ALA A 185 -16.79 7.68 -6.10
C ALA A 185 -16.60 6.74 -7.29
N LEU A 186 -17.52 5.78 -7.48
CA LEU A 186 -17.48 4.86 -8.61
C LEU A 186 -17.70 5.57 -9.94
N ALA A 187 -18.65 6.51 -10.03
CA ALA A 187 -18.88 7.31 -11.23
C ALA A 187 -17.62 8.10 -11.62
N TYR A 188 -16.96 8.73 -10.65
CA TYR A 188 -15.69 9.40 -10.86
C TYR A 188 -14.61 8.44 -11.38
N ALA A 189 -14.49 7.25 -10.80
CA ALA A 189 -13.53 6.25 -11.27
C ALA A 189 -13.82 5.78 -12.71
N PHE A 190 -15.10 5.60 -13.07
CA PHE A 190 -15.48 5.21 -14.42
C PHE A 190 -15.13 6.28 -15.44
N ALA A 191 -15.34 7.56 -15.12
CA ALA A 191 -14.97 8.68 -15.97
C ALA A 191 -13.45 8.75 -16.18
N GLU A 192 -12.67 8.75 -15.10
CA GLU A 192 -11.21 8.84 -15.15
C GLU A 192 -10.57 7.65 -15.90
N LYS A 193 -11.11 6.44 -15.70
CA LYS A 193 -10.65 5.23 -16.40
C LYS A 193 -11.31 5.04 -17.78
N ARG A 194 -12.20 5.95 -18.23
CA ARG A 194 -12.92 5.91 -19.51
C ARG A 194 -13.66 4.59 -19.72
N MET A 195 -14.37 4.13 -18.69
CA MET A 195 -15.04 2.83 -18.67
C MET A 195 -16.44 2.91 -19.32
N THR A 196 -16.52 2.94 -20.65
CA THR A 196 -17.79 3.02 -21.38
C THR A 196 -18.75 1.87 -21.06
N GLN A 197 -18.26 0.70 -20.67
CA GLN A 197 -19.10 -0.41 -20.22
C GLN A 197 -19.87 -0.15 -18.91
N ALA A 198 -19.57 0.93 -18.19
CA ALA A 198 -20.30 1.36 -16.98
C ALA A 198 -21.53 2.25 -17.31
N GLU A 199 -21.68 2.74 -18.54
CA GLU A 199 -22.76 3.64 -18.96
C GLU A 199 -24.17 3.16 -18.56
N PRO A 200 -24.56 1.89 -18.77
CA PRO A 200 -25.89 1.42 -18.36
C PRO A 200 -26.12 1.51 -16.84
N LEU A 201 -25.06 1.32 -16.03
CA LEU A 201 -25.13 1.46 -14.57
C LEU A 201 -25.30 2.92 -14.16
N LEU A 202 -24.55 3.82 -14.79
CA LEU A 202 -24.62 5.27 -14.54
C LEU A 202 -26.01 5.81 -14.88
N LEU A 203 -26.57 5.45 -16.04
CA LEU A 203 -27.93 5.82 -16.44
C LEU A 203 -28.98 5.29 -15.46
N GLY A 204 -28.82 4.06 -14.96
CA GLY A 204 -29.71 3.49 -13.95
C GLY A 204 -29.67 4.25 -12.61
N TRP A 205 -28.56 4.86 -12.25
CA TRP A 205 -28.41 5.63 -11.01
C TRP A 205 -29.01 7.02 -11.10
N LEU A 206 -29.08 7.65 -12.29
CA LEU A 206 -29.61 9.01 -12.49
C LEU A 206 -31.05 9.16 -12.03
N GLY A 207 -31.90 8.15 -12.22
CA GLY A 207 -33.30 8.19 -11.87
C GLY A 207 -33.64 8.37 -10.39
N GLY A 208 -32.66 8.16 -9.50
CA GLY A 208 -32.82 8.30 -8.04
C GLY A 208 -31.70 9.09 -7.37
N ALA A 209 -30.87 9.79 -8.16
CA ALA A 209 -29.70 10.49 -7.65
C ALA A 209 -30.06 11.88 -7.08
N ASP A 210 -29.39 12.27 -5.97
CA ASP A 210 -29.33 13.67 -5.54
C ASP A 210 -28.56 14.53 -6.58
N ALA A 211 -28.72 15.86 -6.50
CA ALA A 211 -28.16 16.79 -7.49
C ALA A 211 -26.63 16.64 -7.64
N ARG A 212 -25.90 16.43 -6.54
CA ARG A 212 -24.44 16.28 -6.57
C ARG A 212 -24.00 14.95 -7.22
N THR A 213 -24.71 13.87 -6.91
CA THR A 213 -24.48 12.57 -7.54
C THR A 213 -24.81 12.60 -9.02
N ALA A 214 -25.93 13.23 -9.40
CA ALA A 214 -26.36 13.38 -10.80
C ALA A 214 -25.32 14.18 -11.62
N GLU A 215 -24.81 15.28 -11.07
CA GLU A 215 -23.78 16.10 -11.72
C GLU A 215 -22.50 15.30 -12.00
N GLN A 216 -22.02 14.51 -11.02
CA GLN A 216 -20.83 13.68 -11.19
C GLN A 216 -20.99 12.50 -12.15
N ILE A 217 -22.23 11.97 -12.29
CA ILE A 217 -22.54 10.93 -13.26
C ILE A 217 -22.61 11.51 -14.67
N TYR A 218 -23.08 12.77 -14.79
CA TYR A 218 -23.28 13.42 -16.08
C TYR A 218 -21.98 13.91 -16.71
N ASN A 219 -20.99 14.39 -15.93
CA ASN A 219 -19.69 14.89 -16.40
C ASN A 219 -18.68 13.78 -16.59
#